data_7e0ac606b7460438f98e8a5ed4ed85b7
#
_entry.id   7e0ac606b7460438f98e8a5ed4ed85b7
#
_cell.length_a   1.000
_cell.length_b   1.000
_cell.length_c   1.000
_cell.angle_alpha   90.00
_cell.angle_beta   90.00
_cell.angle_gamma   90.00
#
_symmetry.space_group_name_H-M   'P 1'
#
loop_
_entity.id
_entity.type
_entity.pdbx_description
1 polymer ?
#
loop_
_entity_poly.entity_id
_entity_poly.type
_entity_poly.pdbx_seq_one_letter_code
_entity_poly.pdbx_strand_id
1 'polypeptide(L)'
;MGFFDKIKKIGIFNGFSQLDDDFYDELEESLVMADLGAETTLEAVEELKSRCKAEKIKDIEGARQCMRDILAEYLTTGDLSVDMVNTPAVVLFIGVNGVGKTTSIGKLAARWKREG
;
A
#
# COMPACT_ATOMS: atom_id res chain seq x y z
N MET A 1 -3.90 -4.12 -12.62
CA MET A 1 -2.92 -4.76 -11.74
C MET A 1 -2.82 -3.93 -10.47
N GLY A 2 -3.17 -4.52 -9.35
CA GLY A 2 -3.07 -3.84 -8.06
C GLY A 2 -1.62 -3.75 -7.58
N PHE A 3 -1.35 -2.83 -6.64
CA PHE A 3 -0.05 -2.66 -5.97
C PHE A 3 0.51 -4.00 -5.42
N PHE A 4 -0.32 -4.79 -4.76
CA PHE A 4 0.06 -6.11 -4.24
C PHE A 4 0.39 -7.15 -5.32
N ASP A 5 -0.18 -7.02 -6.53
CA ASP A 5 0.19 -7.89 -7.66
C ASP A 5 1.55 -7.53 -8.24
N LYS A 6 1.93 -6.24 -8.19
CA LYS A 6 3.28 -5.79 -8.53
C LYS A 6 4.30 -6.36 -7.53
N ILE A 7 4.05 -6.26 -6.23
CA ILE A 7 4.92 -6.82 -5.19
C ILE A 7 5.06 -8.33 -5.33
N LYS A 8 4.00 -9.07 -5.65
CA LYS A 8 4.05 -10.52 -5.94
C LYS A 8 4.90 -10.84 -7.17
N LYS A 9 4.88 -10.00 -8.22
CA LYS A 9 5.64 -10.20 -9.46
C LYS A 9 7.13 -9.88 -9.31
N ILE A 10 7.50 -9.00 -8.38
CA ILE A 10 8.88 -8.59 -8.18
C ILE A 10 9.72 -9.72 -7.59
N GLY A 11 9.12 -10.82 -7.14
CA GLY A 11 9.88 -12.03 -6.75
C GLY A 11 10.85 -11.87 -5.58
N ILE A 12 10.89 -10.69 -4.96
CA ILE A 12 11.86 -10.26 -3.94
C ILE A 12 11.98 -11.28 -2.81
N PHE A 13 10.87 -11.85 -2.42
CA PHE A 13 10.83 -12.84 -1.35
C PHE A 13 11.19 -14.26 -1.81
N ASN A 14 11.45 -14.50 -3.11
CA ASN A 14 11.61 -15.84 -3.65
C ASN A 14 13.07 -16.27 -3.87
N GLY A 15 14.05 -15.40 -3.66
CA GLY A 15 15.47 -15.67 -3.88
C GLY A 15 16.31 -15.76 -2.59
N PHE A 16 15.76 -15.31 -1.49
CA PHE A 16 16.49 -15.20 -0.22
C PHE A 16 16.14 -16.34 0.74
N SER A 17 17.13 -16.82 1.46
CA SER A 17 16.98 -17.83 2.53
C SER A 17 17.12 -17.22 3.94
N GLN A 18 17.59 -15.99 4.04
CA GLN A 18 17.85 -15.30 5.30
C GLN A 18 17.49 -13.81 5.21
N LEU A 19 17.21 -13.18 6.35
CA LEU A 19 16.97 -11.75 6.49
C LEU A 19 18.30 -11.05 6.79
N ASP A 20 19.16 -10.95 5.78
CA ASP A 20 20.44 -10.25 5.81
C ASP A 20 20.34 -8.83 5.20
N ASP A 21 21.45 -8.12 5.21
CA ASP A 21 21.46 -6.75 4.67
C ASP A 21 21.14 -6.73 3.17
N ASP A 22 21.63 -7.71 2.41
CA ASP A 22 21.35 -7.83 0.98
C ASP A 22 19.85 -8.00 0.70
N PHE A 23 19.13 -8.76 1.54
CA PHE A 23 17.68 -8.89 1.48
C PHE A 23 16.99 -7.54 1.67
N TYR A 24 17.39 -6.76 2.67
CA TYR A 24 16.75 -5.47 2.95
C TYR A 24 17.05 -4.42 1.88
N ASP A 25 18.25 -4.41 1.34
CA ASP A 25 18.66 -3.49 0.28
C ASP A 25 17.86 -3.77 -1.01
N GLU A 26 17.70 -5.03 -1.40
CA GLU A 26 16.90 -5.41 -2.57
C GLU A 26 15.40 -5.16 -2.35
N LEU A 27 14.92 -5.36 -1.12
CA LEU A 27 13.54 -5.01 -0.76
C LEU A 27 13.28 -3.52 -0.91
N GLU A 28 14.21 -2.67 -0.45
CA GLU A 28 14.13 -1.22 -0.56
C GLU A 28 14.09 -0.79 -2.04
N GLU A 29 15.03 -1.25 -2.86
CA GLU A 29 15.06 -0.95 -4.30
C GLU A 29 13.73 -1.32 -4.97
N SER A 30 13.22 -2.48 -4.64
CA SER A 30 11.97 -3.00 -5.22
C SER A 30 10.72 -2.24 -4.80
N LEU A 31 10.66 -1.76 -3.56
CA LEU A 31 9.56 -0.92 -3.10
C LEU A 31 9.58 0.46 -3.77
N VAL A 32 10.77 1.04 -3.96
CA VAL A 32 10.94 2.28 -4.74
C VAL A 32 10.47 2.07 -6.18
N MET A 33 10.89 0.97 -6.82
CA MET A 33 10.46 0.64 -8.18
C MET A 33 8.95 0.34 -8.28
N ALA A 34 8.31 -0.03 -7.19
CA ALA A 34 6.85 -0.19 -7.10
C ALA A 34 6.08 1.12 -6.89
N ASP A 35 6.77 2.28 -6.99
CA ASP A 35 6.21 3.62 -6.77
C ASP A 35 5.75 3.90 -5.34
N LEU A 36 6.33 3.24 -4.32
CA LEU A 36 6.02 3.54 -2.93
C LEU A 36 6.57 4.92 -2.49
N GLY A 37 7.61 5.39 -3.20
CA GLY A 37 8.34 6.60 -2.83
C GLY A 37 9.51 6.29 -1.88
N ALA A 38 10.60 7.05 -2.01
CA ALA A 38 11.85 6.77 -1.29
C ALA A 38 11.70 6.92 0.24
N GLU A 39 11.07 8.01 0.69
CA GLU A 39 10.87 8.29 2.12
C GLU A 39 10.04 7.20 2.80
N THR A 40 8.86 6.90 2.26
CA THR A 40 7.97 5.85 2.79
C THR A 40 8.64 4.47 2.74
N THR A 41 9.45 4.20 1.70
CA THR A 41 10.19 2.93 1.60
C THR A 41 11.20 2.78 2.72
N LEU A 42 12.02 3.81 2.96
CA LEU A 42 13.01 3.79 4.04
C LEU A 42 12.35 3.55 5.40
N GLU A 43 11.30 4.31 5.72
CA GLU A 43 10.54 4.14 6.96
C GLU A 43 9.97 2.71 7.10
N ALA A 44 9.37 2.17 6.04
CA ALA A 44 8.78 0.84 6.06
C ALA A 44 9.83 -0.27 6.24
N VAL A 45 11.00 -0.14 5.61
CA VAL A 45 12.10 -1.13 5.73
C VAL A 45 12.75 -1.05 7.11
N GLU A 46 12.97 0.14 7.65
CA GLU A 46 13.48 0.31 9.03
C GLU A 46 12.51 -0.26 10.07
N GLU A 47 11.22 -0.01 9.91
CA GLU A 47 10.19 -0.58 10.76
C GLU A 47 10.16 -2.11 10.66
N LEU A 48 10.29 -2.66 9.45
CA LEU A 48 10.40 -4.12 9.25
C LEU A 48 11.61 -4.70 9.98
N LYS A 49 12.80 -4.09 9.83
CA LYS A 49 14.02 -4.51 10.53
C LYS A 49 13.80 -4.54 12.05
N SER A 50 13.17 -3.48 12.57
CA SER A 50 12.86 -3.33 14.00
C SER A 50 11.90 -4.41 14.50
N ARG A 51 10.78 -4.63 13.79
CA ARG A 51 9.78 -5.65 14.15
C ARG A 51 10.33 -7.06 14.03
N CYS A 52 11.03 -7.38 12.95
CA CYS A 52 11.65 -8.70 12.78
C CYS A 52 12.61 -9.02 13.93
N LYS A 53 13.38 -8.04 14.40
CA LYS A 53 14.28 -8.20 15.54
C LYS A 53 13.51 -8.38 16.86
N ALA A 54 12.49 -7.57 17.11
CA ALA A 54 11.68 -7.60 18.34
C ALA A 54 10.88 -8.91 18.45
N GLU A 55 10.28 -9.36 17.37
CA GLU A 55 9.41 -10.54 17.32
C GLU A 55 10.19 -11.83 16.99
N LYS A 56 11.53 -11.71 16.80
CA LYS A 56 12.43 -12.84 16.46
C LYS A 56 12.03 -13.55 15.16
N ILE A 57 11.47 -12.81 14.20
CA ILE A 57 11.18 -13.32 12.86
C ILE A 57 12.51 -13.54 12.13
N LYS A 58 12.72 -14.74 11.62
CA LYS A 58 13.96 -15.15 10.96
C LYS A 58 13.75 -15.69 9.55
N ASP A 59 12.53 -15.93 9.18
CA ASP A 59 12.17 -16.48 7.88
C ASP A 59 11.52 -15.42 6.99
N ILE A 60 11.65 -15.64 5.70
CA ILE A 60 11.18 -14.71 4.66
C ILE A 60 9.67 -14.56 4.68
N GLU A 61 8.92 -15.61 4.98
CA GLU A 61 7.46 -15.54 5.00
C GLU A 61 6.93 -14.70 6.17
N GLY A 62 7.57 -14.83 7.34
CA GLY A 62 7.29 -13.97 8.49
C GLY A 62 7.61 -12.51 8.20
N ALA A 63 8.74 -12.21 7.55
CA ALA A 63 9.08 -10.85 7.14
C ALA A 63 8.09 -10.30 6.10
N ARG A 64 7.65 -11.12 5.16
CA ARG A 64 6.63 -10.76 4.17
C ARG A 64 5.31 -10.38 4.85
N GLN A 65 4.85 -11.18 5.79
CA GLN A 65 3.62 -10.89 6.52
C GLN A 65 3.75 -9.61 7.35
N CYS A 66 4.87 -9.44 8.06
CA CYS A 66 5.17 -8.24 8.83
C CYS A 66 5.16 -6.97 7.94
N MET A 67 5.79 -7.02 6.76
CA MET A 67 5.76 -5.90 5.79
C MET A 67 4.33 -5.59 5.33
N ARG A 68 3.50 -6.61 5.09
CA ARG A 68 2.09 -6.39 4.74
C ARG A 68 1.33 -5.67 5.84
N ASP A 69 1.58 -6.02 7.08
CA ASP A 69 0.93 -5.41 8.24
C ASP A 69 1.37 -3.94 8.40
N ILE A 70 2.66 -3.64 8.24
CA ILE A 70 3.21 -2.28 8.23
C ILE A 70 2.54 -1.44 7.14
N LEU A 71 2.50 -1.94 5.91
CA LEU A 71 1.87 -1.22 4.80
C LEU A 71 0.36 -1.05 4.97
N ALA A 72 -0.32 -2.02 5.59
CA ALA A 72 -1.72 -1.91 5.93
C ALA A 72 -1.97 -0.84 6.99
N GLU A 73 -1.10 -0.72 8.00
CA GLU A 73 -1.17 0.34 9.01
C GLU A 73 -1.02 1.73 8.36
N TYR A 74 -0.10 1.90 7.40
CA TYR A 74 0.06 3.17 6.66
C TYR A 74 -1.18 3.56 5.87
N LEU A 75 -1.97 2.59 5.40
CA LEU A 75 -3.23 2.83 4.68
C LEU A 75 -4.42 3.08 5.62
N THR A 76 -4.27 2.78 6.92
CA THR A 76 -5.33 2.93 7.92
C THR A 76 -5.19 4.28 8.64
N THR A 77 -5.21 5.36 7.91
CA THR A 77 -5.05 6.72 8.46
C THR A 77 -6.38 7.45 8.49
N GLY A 78 -6.94 7.64 9.68
CA GLY A 78 -8.06 8.53 9.92
C GLY A 78 -9.41 8.05 9.38
N ASP A 79 -10.40 8.92 9.46
CA ASP A 79 -11.73 8.71 8.90
C ASP A 79 -11.70 8.98 7.39
N LEU A 80 -11.86 7.93 6.60
CA LEU A 80 -11.94 7.99 5.13
C LEU A 80 -13.40 8.14 4.62
N SER A 81 -14.35 8.40 5.50
CA SER A 81 -15.74 8.62 5.10
C SER A 81 -15.87 9.91 4.30
N VAL A 82 -16.76 9.89 3.31
CA VAL A 82 -17.14 11.11 2.58
C VAL A 82 -18.27 11.76 3.33
N ASP A 83 -18.04 12.99 3.84
CA ASP A 83 -19.06 13.77 4.50
C ASP A 83 -20.11 14.23 3.47
N MET A 84 -21.32 13.67 3.60
CA MET A 84 -22.48 14.01 2.77
C MET A 84 -23.55 14.81 3.55
N VAL A 85 -23.21 15.34 4.72
CA VAL A 85 -24.15 16.06 5.61
C VAL A 85 -24.60 17.39 4.99
N ASN A 86 -23.73 18.04 4.21
CA ASN A 86 -24.04 19.30 3.59
C ASN A 86 -24.92 19.13 2.33
N THR A 87 -25.98 19.92 2.20
CA THR A 87 -26.89 19.88 1.05
C THR A 87 -26.89 21.22 0.34
N PRO A 88 -26.49 21.33 -0.95
CA PRO A 88 -25.96 20.23 -1.76
C PRO A 88 -24.51 19.86 -1.44
N ALA A 89 -24.20 18.56 -1.42
CA ALA A 89 -22.82 18.08 -1.33
C ALA A 89 -22.15 18.18 -2.71
N VAL A 90 -20.90 18.67 -2.73
CA VAL A 90 -20.11 18.80 -3.97
C VAL A 90 -18.86 17.94 -3.86
N VAL A 91 -18.68 17.02 -4.79
CA VAL A 91 -17.52 16.11 -4.84
C VAL A 91 -16.74 16.36 -6.13
N LEU A 92 -15.47 16.75 -5.98
CA LEU A 92 -14.56 17.02 -7.09
C LEU A 92 -13.65 15.81 -7.35
N PHE A 93 -13.65 15.32 -8.59
CA PHE A 93 -12.75 14.24 -9.05
C PHE A 93 -11.57 14.81 -9.83
N ILE A 94 -10.37 14.59 -9.34
CA ILE A 94 -9.14 15.09 -9.94
C ILE A 94 -8.28 13.92 -10.42
N GLY A 95 -7.64 14.10 -11.56
CA GLY A 95 -6.70 13.11 -12.12
C GLY A 95 -6.39 13.41 -13.60
N VAL A 96 -5.30 12.81 -14.09
CA VAL A 96 -4.91 12.91 -15.50
C VAL A 96 -5.85 12.12 -16.41
N ASN A 97 -5.74 12.28 -17.73
CA ASN A 97 -6.59 11.57 -18.69
C ASN A 97 -6.31 10.04 -18.64
N GLY A 98 -7.36 9.23 -18.76
CA GLY A 98 -7.26 7.78 -18.83
C GLY A 98 -7.05 7.04 -17.50
N VAL A 99 -7.06 7.73 -16.34
CA VAL A 99 -6.88 7.09 -15.02
C VAL A 99 -8.17 6.52 -14.41
N GLY A 100 -9.31 6.69 -15.08
CA GLY A 100 -10.59 6.13 -14.63
C GLY A 100 -11.49 7.10 -13.85
N LYS A 101 -11.31 8.43 -13.98
CA LYS A 101 -12.16 9.44 -13.33
C LYS A 101 -13.64 9.21 -13.62
N THR A 102 -14.02 9.16 -14.90
CA THR A 102 -15.41 8.98 -15.34
C THR A 102 -15.99 7.64 -14.82
N THR A 103 -15.21 6.58 -14.84
CA THR A 103 -15.61 5.27 -14.30
C THR A 103 -15.87 5.34 -12.79
N SER A 104 -15.01 6.03 -12.04
CA SER A 104 -15.17 6.22 -10.59
C SER A 104 -16.40 7.07 -10.27
N ILE A 105 -16.61 8.16 -11.01
CA ILE A 105 -17.81 9.01 -10.89
C ILE A 105 -19.07 8.17 -11.09
N GLY A 106 -19.14 7.38 -12.17
CA GLY A 106 -20.29 6.55 -12.48
C GLY A 106 -20.59 5.52 -11.37
N LYS A 107 -19.57 4.86 -10.84
CA LYS A 107 -19.70 3.86 -9.76
C LYS A 107 -20.18 4.51 -8.45
N LEU A 108 -19.60 5.66 -8.07
CA LEU A 108 -19.99 6.35 -6.85
C LEU A 108 -21.38 6.95 -6.95
N ALA A 109 -21.72 7.57 -8.08
CA ALA A 109 -23.08 8.09 -8.31
C ALA A 109 -24.14 6.97 -8.23
N ALA A 110 -23.85 5.80 -8.82
CA ALA A 110 -24.74 4.65 -8.75
C ALA A 110 -24.88 4.10 -7.31
N ARG A 111 -23.79 4.13 -6.52
CA ARG A 111 -23.81 3.74 -5.10
C ARG A 111 -24.68 4.72 -4.29
N TRP A 112 -24.38 5.99 -4.33
CA TRP A 112 -25.10 7.01 -3.57
C TRP A 112 -26.59 7.10 -3.94
N LYS A 113 -26.94 6.92 -5.23
CA LYS A 113 -28.33 6.82 -5.65
C LYS A 113 -29.09 5.65 -5.01
N ARG A 114 -28.41 4.55 -4.67
CA ARG A 114 -29.01 3.41 -3.98
C ARG A 114 -29.12 3.61 -2.47
N GLU A 115 -28.19 4.36 -1.91
CA GLU A 115 -28.13 4.67 -0.48
C GLU A 115 -29.10 5.79 -0.06
N GLY A 116 -29.63 6.56 -1.03
CA GLY A 116 -30.54 7.67 -0.82
C GLY A 116 -29.88 9.01 -0.93
#